data_7ecee9d5d922237da524c4feeb678f35
#
_entry.id   7ecee9d5d922237da524c4feeb678f35
#
_cell.length_a   1.000
_cell.length_b   1.000
_cell.length_c   1.000
_cell.angle_alpha   90.00
_cell.angle_beta   90.00
_cell.angle_gamma   90.00
#
_symmetry.space_group_name_H-M   'P 1'
#
loop_
_entity.id
_entity.type
_entity.pdbx_description
1 polymer ?
#
loop_
_entity_poly.entity_id
_entity_poly.type
_entity_poly.pdbx_seq_one_letter_code
_entity_poly.pdbx_strand_id
1 'polypeptide(L)'
;LVLAPQGIGFDRPLTRLREYCEVIPRLLAGEAVTYSGQYVRLDAARIEDVLARSGGVGPRAGIPLYLAATGPRAVEYAGEVADGVLLNVCLPVRYVRERKERLAAAARRAGRKSSIEIAMCIVVSPHQDPRQGRDAARRFIAVYLSMFPNVARETGLDAGFVGTLRDAFAGGGVESAAPLVGDEVVDLLSASGSVEDCRARLQEYRQAGVELPILAPVEGALELTIGNLC
;
A
#
# COMPACT_ATOMS: atom_id res chain seq x y z
N LEU A 1 14.49 -6.17 -0.85
CA LEU A 1 14.56 -7.13 0.27
C LEU A 1 13.96 -8.49 -0.09
N VAL A 2 12.74 -8.51 -0.65
CA VAL A 2 12.01 -9.79 -0.90
C VAL A 2 12.38 -10.43 -2.22
N LEU A 3 12.54 -9.66 -3.30
CA LEU A 3 12.71 -10.18 -4.65
C LEU A 3 14.14 -10.66 -4.95
N ALA A 4 15.15 -9.92 -4.51
CA ALA A 4 16.54 -10.24 -4.80
C ALA A 4 16.99 -11.63 -4.28
N PRO A 5 16.62 -12.07 -3.05
CA PRO A 5 16.92 -13.41 -2.57
C PRO A 5 16.26 -14.53 -3.40
N GLN A 6 15.22 -14.20 -4.15
CA GLN A 6 14.51 -15.14 -5.05
C GLN A 6 15.01 -15.08 -6.50
N GLY A 7 16.11 -14.38 -6.76
CA GLY A 7 16.65 -14.20 -8.10
C GLY A 7 15.81 -13.30 -9.02
N ILE A 8 14.85 -12.55 -8.45
CA ILE A 8 13.98 -11.66 -9.22
C ILE A 8 14.58 -10.26 -9.24
N GLY A 9 14.99 -9.79 -10.41
CA GLY A 9 15.47 -8.43 -10.62
C GLY A 9 14.35 -7.39 -10.40
N PHE A 10 14.71 -6.24 -9.85
CA PHE A 10 13.80 -5.10 -9.66
C PHE A 10 14.17 -3.94 -10.60
N ASP A 11 14.46 -4.29 -11.86
CA ASP A 11 14.67 -3.32 -12.93
C ASP A 11 13.33 -2.95 -13.60
N ARG A 12 13.19 -1.71 -14.02
CA ARG A 12 12.02 -1.18 -14.73
C ARG A 12 10.66 -1.65 -14.16
N PRO A 13 10.39 -1.48 -12.86
CA PRO A 13 9.19 -2.04 -12.22
C PRO A 13 7.88 -1.56 -12.85
N LEU A 14 7.84 -0.32 -13.35
CA LEU A 14 6.65 0.21 -14.02
C LEU A 14 6.39 -0.46 -15.39
N THR A 15 7.43 -0.81 -16.14
CA THR A 15 7.27 -1.58 -17.40
C THR A 15 6.70 -2.96 -17.11
N ARG A 16 7.25 -3.65 -16.11
CA ARG A 16 6.73 -4.95 -15.68
C ARG A 16 5.27 -4.86 -15.23
N LEU A 17 4.92 -3.84 -14.43
CA LEU A 17 3.56 -3.61 -13.98
C LEU A 17 2.60 -3.40 -15.16
N ARG A 18 3.01 -2.63 -16.17
CA ARG A 18 2.20 -2.39 -17.39
C ARG A 18 1.90 -3.69 -18.12
N GLU A 19 2.91 -4.53 -18.35
CA GLU A 19 2.72 -5.81 -19.03
C GLU A 19 1.76 -6.73 -18.26
N TYR A 20 1.83 -6.77 -16.93
CA TYR A 20 0.87 -7.51 -16.12
C TYR A 20 -0.55 -6.96 -16.22
N CYS A 21 -0.72 -5.64 -16.19
CA CYS A 21 -2.04 -5.02 -16.32
C CYS A 21 -2.69 -5.25 -17.69
N GLU A 22 -1.89 -5.44 -18.74
CA GLU A 22 -2.40 -5.77 -20.06
C GLU A 22 -2.87 -7.25 -20.18
N VAL A 23 -2.17 -8.18 -19.54
CA VAL A 23 -2.43 -9.61 -19.72
C VAL A 23 -3.40 -10.19 -18.69
N ILE A 24 -3.33 -9.74 -17.42
CA ILE A 24 -4.13 -10.32 -16.32
C ILE A 24 -5.63 -10.20 -16.56
N PRO A 25 -6.22 -9.06 -16.93
CA PRO A 25 -7.65 -8.95 -17.15
C PRO A 25 -8.15 -9.84 -18.27
N ARG A 26 -7.36 -10.01 -19.34
CA ARG A 26 -7.68 -10.87 -20.47
C ARG A 26 -7.67 -12.34 -20.09
N LEU A 27 -6.68 -12.78 -19.33
CA LEU A 27 -6.62 -14.14 -18.79
C LEU A 27 -7.80 -14.41 -17.85
N LEU A 28 -8.13 -13.46 -16.96
CA LEU A 28 -9.27 -13.57 -16.05
C LEU A 28 -10.60 -13.63 -16.80
N ALA A 29 -10.70 -12.97 -17.97
CA ALA A 29 -11.86 -13.05 -18.84
C ALA A 29 -11.96 -14.39 -19.63
N GLY A 30 -10.96 -15.29 -19.53
CA GLY A 30 -10.93 -16.58 -20.22
C GLY A 30 -10.38 -16.51 -21.64
N GLU A 31 -9.75 -15.40 -22.03
CA GLU A 31 -9.13 -15.31 -23.35
C GLU A 31 -7.90 -16.22 -23.47
N ALA A 32 -7.66 -16.72 -24.69
CA ALA A 32 -6.36 -17.26 -25.07
C ALA A 32 -5.41 -16.08 -25.34
N VAL A 33 -4.46 -15.86 -24.45
CA VAL A 33 -3.57 -14.70 -24.53
C VAL A 33 -2.22 -15.11 -25.12
N THR A 34 -1.88 -14.52 -26.27
CA THR A 34 -0.51 -14.49 -26.79
C THR A 34 0.05 -13.08 -26.57
N TYR A 35 1.20 -12.99 -25.90
CA TYR A 35 1.85 -11.74 -25.56
C TYR A 35 3.37 -11.88 -25.57
N SER A 36 4.08 -10.88 -26.12
CA SER A 36 5.54 -10.88 -26.22
C SER A 36 6.08 -9.56 -25.69
N GLY A 37 6.16 -9.42 -24.38
CA GLY A 37 6.75 -8.28 -23.67
C GLY A 37 8.20 -8.51 -23.27
N GLN A 38 8.73 -7.58 -22.50
CA GLN A 38 10.07 -7.66 -21.93
C GLN A 38 10.11 -8.63 -20.75
N TYR A 39 9.05 -8.67 -19.93
CA TYR A 39 8.95 -9.44 -18.69
C TYR A 39 7.91 -10.55 -18.77
N VAL A 40 6.91 -10.40 -19.63
CA VAL A 40 5.82 -11.36 -19.79
C VAL A 40 5.88 -11.93 -21.20
N ARG A 41 5.89 -13.25 -21.31
CA ARG A 41 5.76 -13.99 -22.58
C ARG A 41 4.72 -15.08 -22.40
N LEU A 42 3.71 -15.07 -23.24
CA LEU A 42 2.61 -16.02 -23.23
C LEU A 42 2.38 -16.49 -24.66
N ASP A 43 2.12 -17.79 -24.82
CA ASP A 43 1.71 -18.38 -26.09
C ASP A 43 0.39 -19.10 -25.89
N ALA A 44 -0.69 -18.53 -26.41
CA ALA A 44 -2.06 -19.02 -26.30
C ALA A 44 -2.46 -19.47 -24.85
N ALA A 45 -1.90 -18.79 -23.84
CA ALA A 45 -2.11 -19.15 -22.44
C ALA A 45 -3.58 -18.93 -22.03
N ARG A 46 -4.15 -19.88 -21.26
CA ARG A 46 -5.52 -19.82 -20.73
C ARG A 46 -5.57 -20.25 -19.27
N ILE A 47 -6.42 -19.62 -18.48
CA ILE A 47 -6.69 -20.01 -17.08
C ILE A 47 -7.60 -21.24 -17.00
N GLU A 48 -8.51 -21.44 -17.95
CA GLU A 48 -9.45 -22.58 -17.98
C GLU A 48 -8.78 -23.93 -17.74
N ASP A 49 -7.64 -24.16 -18.37
CA ASP A 49 -6.94 -25.46 -18.32
C ASP A 49 -6.48 -25.83 -16.90
N VAL A 50 -6.26 -24.84 -16.05
CA VAL A 50 -5.83 -25.03 -14.65
C VAL A 50 -7.05 -25.20 -13.75
N LEU A 51 -8.06 -24.36 -13.91
CA LEU A 51 -9.26 -24.32 -13.05
C LEU A 51 -10.18 -25.52 -13.29
N ALA A 52 -10.31 -25.97 -14.53
CA ALA A 52 -11.10 -27.17 -14.85
C ALA A 52 -10.56 -28.44 -14.18
N ARG A 53 -9.23 -28.53 -13.97
CA ARG A 53 -8.58 -29.67 -13.30
C ARG A 53 -8.71 -29.66 -11.79
N SER A 54 -8.91 -28.47 -11.18
CA SER A 54 -8.98 -28.28 -9.72
C SER A 54 -10.39 -28.22 -9.17
N GLY A 55 -11.43 -28.34 -10.01
CA GLY A 55 -12.82 -28.17 -9.58
C GLY A 55 -13.18 -26.72 -9.19
N GLY A 56 -12.36 -25.76 -9.59
CA GLY A 56 -12.51 -24.35 -9.26
C GLY A 56 -13.59 -23.63 -10.09
N VAL A 57 -13.87 -22.39 -9.71
CA VAL A 57 -14.76 -21.51 -10.46
C VAL A 57 -14.06 -21.09 -11.76
N GLY A 58 -14.75 -21.17 -12.90
CA GLY A 58 -14.21 -20.79 -14.21
C GLY A 58 -13.81 -19.31 -14.33
N PRO A 59 -13.26 -18.93 -15.49
CA PRO A 59 -12.85 -17.55 -15.76
C PRO A 59 -13.99 -16.57 -15.48
N ARG A 60 -13.64 -15.39 -14.93
CA ARG A 60 -14.60 -14.35 -14.60
C ARG A 60 -14.11 -13.00 -15.12
N ALA A 61 -14.81 -12.46 -16.10
CA ALA A 61 -14.61 -11.08 -16.54
C ALA A 61 -15.06 -10.09 -15.46
N GLY A 62 -14.45 -8.90 -15.45
CA GLY A 62 -14.88 -7.80 -14.59
C GLY A 62 -14.44 -7.94 -13.12
N ILE A 63 -13.42 -8.76 -12.84
CA ILE A 63 -12.76 -8.73 -11.52
C ILE A 63 -12.02 -7.39 -11.40
N PRO A 64 -12.31 -6.59 -10.36
CA PRO A 64 -11.65 -5.29 -10.19
C PRO A 64 -10.12 -5.41 -10.07
N LEU A 65 -9.40 -4.58 -10.80
CA LEU A 65 -7.94 -4.53 -10.76
C LEU A 65 -7.48 -3.42 -9.82
N TYR A 66 -6.85 -3.79 -8.71
CA TYR A 66 -6.22 -2.86 -7.78
C TYR A 66 -4.71 -2.89 -7.93
N LEU A 67 -4.10 -1.70 -8.08
CA LEU A 67 -2.65 -1.58 -8.18
C LEU A 67 -2.04 -1.06 -6.87
N ALA A 68 -1.11 -1.82 -6.30
CA ALA A 68 -0.29 -1.32 -5.20
C ALA A 68 0.69 -0.27 -5.74
N ALA A 69 0.55 0.97 -5.32
CA ALA A 69 1.35 2.08 -5.80
C ALA A 69 1.69 3.07 -4.67
N THR A 70 2.95 3.52 -4.64
CA THR A 70 3.42 4.51 -3.66
C THR A 70 3.98 5.75 -4.38
N GLY A 71 4.89 5.58 -5.33
CA GLY A 71 5.50 6.68 -6.06
C GLY A 71 4.55 7.31 -7.10
N PRO A 72 4.77 8.60 -7.45
CA PRO A 72 3.85 9.37 -8.27
C PRO A 72 3.56 8.74 -9.64
N ARG A 73 4.57 8.19 -10.31
CA ARG A 73 4.41 7.57 -11.64
C ARG A 73 3.56 6.30 -11.63
N ALA A 74 3.68 5.49 -10.56
CA ALA A 74 2.86 4.28 -10.41
C ALA A 74 1.41 4.63 -10.08
N VAL A 75 1.18 5.66 -9.25
CA VAL A 75 -0.14 6.19 -8.93
C VAL A 75 -0.82 6.77 -10.17
N GLU A 76 -0.11 7.55 -10.99
CA GLU A 76 -0.64 8.05 -12.26
C GLU A 76 -1.06 6.91 -13.19
N TYR A 77 -0.20 5.89 -13.31
CA TYR A 77 -0.54 4.72 -14.13
C TYR A 77 -1.75 3.96 -13.58
N ALA A 78 -1.88 3.82 -12.25
CA ALA A 78 -3.10 3.26 -11.67
C ALA A 78 -4.35 4.04 -12.08
N GLY A 79 -4.29 5.39 -12.08
CA GLY A 79 -5.36 6.24 -12.58
C GLY A 79 -5.73 5.98 -14.04
N GLU A 80 -4.77 5.61 -14.88
CA GLU A 80 -5.00 5.33 -16.31
C GLU A 80 -5.73 4.00 -16.54
N VAL A 81 -5.47 2.95 -15.73
CA VAL A 81 -5.88 1.57 -16.08
C VAL A 81 -6.62 0.81 -14.99
N ALA A 82 -6.47 1.17 -13.69
CA ALA A 82 -6.96 0.37 -12.58
C ALA A 82 -8.37 0.78 -12.12
N ASP A 83 -9.08 -0.14 -11.47
CA ASP A 83 -10.35 0.14 -10.80
C ASP A 83 -10.13 0.73 -9.41
N GLY A 84 -9.01 0.39 -8.78
CA GLY A 84 -8.58 0.94 -7.51
C GLY A 84 -7.07 1.04 -7.37
N VAL A 85 -6.62 1.79 -6.36
CA VAL A 85 -5.23 1.86 -5.93
C VAL A 85 -5.12 1.42 -4.49
N LEU A 86 -4.10 0.61 -4.19
CA LEU A 86 -3.72 0.26 -2.83
C LEU A 86 -2.52 1.11 -2.43
N LEU A 87 -2.74 2.07 -1.54
CA LEU A 87 -1.71 2.91 -0.95
C LEU A 87 -1.06 2.21 0.23
N ASN A 88 0.21 2.52 0.44
CA ASN A 88 1.02 1.88 1.46
C ASN A 88 0.72 2.43 2.86
N VAL A 89 1.23 1.74 3.87
CA VAL A 89 1.20 2.12 5.29
C VAL A 89 2.25 3.21 5.61
N CYS A 90 2.14 3.85 6.76
CA CYS A 90 3.03 4.93 7.22
C CYS A 90 3.11 6.13 6.24
N LEU A 91 1.98 6.52 5.69
CA LEU A 91 1.87 7.70 4.82
C LEU A 91 0.85 8.69 5.39
N PRO A 92 1.14 10.00 5.38
CA PRO A 92 0.30 10.99 6.03
C PRO A 92 -0.99 11.30 5.24
N VAL A 93 -1.99 11.86 5.92
CA VAL A 93 -3.27 12.29 5.31
C VAL A 93 -3.07 13.21 4.10
N ARG A 94 -2.08 14.12 4.15
CA ARG A 94 -1.76 15.01 3.01
C ARG A 94 -1.35 14.23 1.75
N TYR A 95 -0.60 13.13 1.92
CA TYR A 95 -0.21 12.26 0.82
C TYR A 95 -1.46 11.71 0.10
N VAL A 96 -2.47 11.26 0.85
CA VAL A 96 -3.73 10.75 0.27
C VAL A 96 -4.40 11.81 -0.61
N ARG A 97 -4.51 13.05 -0.13
CA ARG A 97 -5.10 14.17 -0.90
C ARG A 97 -4.36 14.41 -2.21
N GLU A 98 -3.03 14.48 -2.16
CA GLU A 98 -2.20 14.67 -3.35
C GLU A 98 -2.35 13.48 -4.35
N ARG A 99 -2.42 12.25 -3.85
CA ARG A 99 -2.56 11.07 -4.71
C ARG A 99 -3.96 10.98 -5.33
N LYS A 100 -5.00 11.36 -4.59
CA LYS A 100 -6.36 11.47 -5.12
C LYS A 100 -6.44 12.44 -6.32
N GLU A 101 -5.80 13.59 -6.21
CA GLU A 101 -5.75 14.56 -7.31
C GLU A 101 -5.01 14.01 -8.53
N ARG A 102 -3.86 13.35 -8.32
CA ARG A 102 -3.07 12.73 -9.40
C ARG A 102 -3.84 11.60 -10.09
N LEU A 103 -4.49 10.72 -9.33
CA LEU A 103 -5.34 9.65 -9.85
C LEU A 103 -6.46 10.22 -10.73
N ALA A 104 -7.19 11.21 -10.21
CA ALA A 104 -8.27 11.84 -10.96
C ALA A 104 -7.78 12.55 -12.23
N ALA A 105 -6.62 13.20 -12.19
CA ALA A 105 -6.04 13.83 -13.37
C ALA A 105 -5.62 12.79 -14.41
N ALA A 106 -5.01 11.68 -14.00
CA ALA A 106 -4.60 10.60 -14.88
C ALA A 106 -5.81 9.90 -15.51
N ALA A 107 -6.85 9.60 -14.72
CA ALA A 107 -8.10 9.03 -15.23
C ALA A 107 -8.75 9.92 -16.30
N ARG A 108 -8.83 11.24 -16.05
CA ARG A 108 -9.35 12.20 -17.06
C ARG A 108 -8.52 12.20 -18.34
N ARG A 109 -7.18 12.20 -18.25
CA ARG A 109 -6.31 12.14 -19.44
C ARG A 109 -6.51 10.86 -20.23
N ALA A 110 -6.78 9.74 -19.55
CA ALA A 110 -7.08 8.45 -20.17
C ALA A 110 -8.54 8.32 -20.67
N GLY A 111 -9.37 9.37 -20.56
CA GLY A 111 -10.77 9.36 -21.00
C GLY A 111 -11.69 8.50 -20.12
N ARG A 112 -11.27 8.13 -18.92
CA ARG A 112 -12.07 7.30 -18.00
C ARG A 112 -13.15 8.13 -17.32
N LYS A 113 -14.35 7.56 -17.22
CA LYS A 113 -15.51 8.17 -16.55
C LYS A 113 -15.70 7.66 -15.12
N SER A 114 -15.18 6.47 -14.80
CA SER A 114 -15.27 5.86 -13.48
C SER A 114 -14.27 6.52 -12.50
N SER A 115 -14.66 6.66 -11.25
CA SER A 115 -13.76 6.98 -10.15
C SER A 115 -12.80 5.82 -9.91
N ILE A 116 -11.61 6.13 -9.39
CA ILE A 116 -10.63 5.13 -8.94
C ILE A 116 -10.78 5.02 -7.44
N GLU A 117 -11.13 3.85 -6.94
CA GLU A 117 -11.27 3.60 -5.50
C GLU A 117 -9.89 3.67 -4.82
N ILE A 118 -9.81 4.36 -3.69
CA ILE A 118 -8.58 4.45 -2.90
C ILE A 118 -8.68 3.54 -1.68
N ALA A 119 -7.99 2.39 -1.76
CA ALA A 119 -7.69 1.55 -0.62
C ALA A 119 -6.36 1.99 0.01
N MET A 120 -6.24 1.93 1.32
CA MET A 120 -4.99 2.27 2.03
C MET A 120 -4.80 1.41 3.26
N CYS A 121 -3.60 0.86 3.42
CA CYS A 121 -3.17 0.27 4.68
C CYS A 121 -2.88 1.38 5.69
N ILE A 122 -3.52 1.32 6.87
CA ILE A 122 -3.35 2.31 7.94
C ILE A 122 -2.88 1.59 9.19
N VAL A 123 -1.74 2.01 9.74
CA VAL A 123 -1.26 1.52 11.04
C VAL A 123 -2.26 1.93 12.10
N VAL A 124 -2.79 0.96 12.82
CA VAL A 124 -3.69 1.20 13.96
C VAL A 124 -3.13 0.60 15.23
N SER A 125 -3.21 1.34 16.32
CA SER A 125 -2.70 0.92 17.62
C SER A 125 -3.60 1.45 18.76
N PRO A 126 -4.88 1.01 18.81
CA PRO A 126 -5.73 1.32 19.94
C PRO A 126 -5.25 0.57 21.19
N HIS A 127 -5.22 1.26 22.32
CA HIS A 127 -4.87 0.68 23.62
C HIS A 127 -5.66 1.34 24.75
N GLN A 128 -5.87 0.61 25.88
CA GLN A 128 -6.53 1.18 27.07
C GLN A 128 -5.69 2.30 27.70
N ASP A 129 -4.37 2.13 27.71
CA ASP A 129 -3.42 3.22 27.98
C ASP A 129 -2.94 3.80 26.64
N PRO A 130 -3.35 5.04 26.29
CA PRO A 130 -2.99 5.65 25.01
C PRO A 130 -1.48 5.75 24.78
N ARG A 131 -0.68 5.83 25.83
CA ARG A 131 0.80 5.88 25.72
C ARG A 131 1.35 4.58 25.17
N GLN A 132 0.86 3.44 25.64
CA GLN A 132 1.28 2.14 25.14
C GLN A 132 0.90 1.94 23.67
N GLY A 133 -0.28 2.40 23.26
CA GLY A 133 -0.69 2.39 21.86
C GLY A 133 0.27 3.20 20.97
N ARG A 134 0.65 4.39 21.43
CA ARG A 134 1.62 5.25 20.73
C ARG A 134 3.01 4.64 20.67
N ASP A 135 3.48 4.01 21.74
CA ASP A 135 4.79 3.36 21.80
C ASP A 135 4.89 2.16 20.85
N ALA A 136 3.84 1.35 20.78
CA ALA A 136 3.77 0.25 19.81
C ALA A 136 3.79 0.76 18.35
N ALA A 137 3.03 1.81 18.03
CA ALA A 137 3.06 2.46 16.72
C ALA A 137 4.44 3.06 16.41
N ARG A 138 5.10 3.70 17.38
CA ARG A 138 6.45 4.26 17.27
C ARG A 138 7.48 3.20 16.84
N ARG A 139 7.44 2.05 17.49
CA ARG A 139 8.31 0.91 17.16
C ARG A 139 8.09 0.41 15.74
N PHE A 140 6.83 0.26 15.34
CA PHE A 140 6.48 -0.13 13.97
C PHE A 140 6.98 0.89 12.94
N ILE A 141 6.74 2.18 13.15
CA ILE A 141 7.17 3.26 12.26
C ILE A 141 8.69 3.27 12.11
N ALA A 142 9.43 3.14 13.22
CA ALA A 142 10.88 3.10 13.21
C ALA A 142 11.43 1.98 12.33
N VAL A 143 10.90 0.76 12.48
CA VAL A 143 11.26 -0.39 11.64
C VAL A 143 10.89 -0.14 10.18
N TYR A 144 9.65 0.29 9.94
CA TYR A 144 9.11 0.38 8.59
C TYR A 144 9.83 1.43 7.74
N LEU A 145 10.05 2.63 8.27
CA LEU A 145 10.76 3.70 7.55
C LEU A 145 12.24 3.36 7.34
N SER A 146 12.86 2.62 8.26
CA SER A 146 14.23 2.17 8.09
C SER A 146 14.37 1.14 6.97
N MET A 147 13.41 0.24 6.84
CA MET A 147 13.44 -0.85 5.84
C MET A 147 12.95 -0.42 4.46
N PHE A 148 12.07 0.58 4.38
CA PHE A 148 11.40 0.97 3.12
C PHE A 148 11.66 2.44 2.75
N PRO A 149 12.86 2.76 2.23
CA PRO A 149 13.25 4.14 1.91
C PRO A 149 12.38 4.79 0.82
N ASN A 150 11.73 4.00 -0.03
CA ASN A 150 10.76 4.49 -1.00
C ASN A 150 9.48 5.03 -0.33
N VAL A 151 9.04 4.43 0.77
CA VAL A 151 7.91 4.92 1.57
C VAL A 151 8.34 6.14 2.37
N ALA A 152 9.50 6.06 3.04
CA ALA A 152 10.02 7.16 3.85
C ALA A 152 10.12 8.49 3.06
N ARG A 153 10.50 8.44 1.78
CA ARG A 153 10.54 9.64 0.90
C ARG A 153 9.17 10.31 0.68
N GLU A 154 8.10 9.53 0.71
CA GLU A 154 6.74 10.01 0.47
C GLU A 154 6.07 10.54 1.75
N THR A 155 6.67 10.34 2.92
CA THR A 155 6.17 10.88 4.19
C THR A 155 6.32 12.38 4.29
N GLY A 156 7.29 12.96 3.57
CA GLY A 156 7.72 14.35 3.69
C GLY A 156 8.48 14.68 4.96
N LEU A 157 8.97 13.67 5.69
CA LEU A 157 9.92 13.86 6.77
C LEU A 157 11.29 14.28 6.20
N ASP A 158 12.07 14.96 7.02
CA ASP A 158 13.42 15.39 6.65
C ASP A 158 14.30 14.19 6.28
N ALA A 159 15.08 14.31 5.19
CA ALA A 159 15.91 13.23 4.69
C ALA A 159 17.07 12.88 5.65
N GLY A 160 17.59 13.87 6.38
CA GLY A 160 18.61 13.67 7.41
C GLY A 160 18.05 12.88 8.59
N PHE A 161 16.83 13.21 9.04
CA PHE A 161 16.14 12.43 10.07
C PHE A 161 15.95 10.97 9.64
N VAL A 162 15.47 10.73 8.42
CA VAL A 162 15.29 9.36 7.89
C VAL A 162 16.64 8.64 7.79
N GLY A 163 17.71 9.32 7.42
CA GLY A 163 19.09 8.78 7.42
C GLY A 163 19.51 8.34 8.83
N THR A 164 19.39 9.22 9.81
CA THR A 164 19.72 8.94 11.23
C THR A 164 18.92 7.76 11.78
N LEU A 165 17.63 7.69 11.45
CA LEU A 165 16.74 6.58 11.84
C LEU A 165 17.23 5.24 11.30
N ARG A 166 17.63 5.21 10.04
CA ARG A 166 18.14 4.01 9.37
C ARG A 166 19.49 3.55 9.96
N ASP A 167 20.38 4.49 10.24
CA ASP A 167 21.69 4.20 10.83
C ASP A 167 21.52 3.64 12.25
N ALA A 168 20.64 4.22 13.05
CA ALA A 168 20.30 3.72 14.38
C ALA A 168 19.69 2.30 14.31
N PHE A 169 18.79 2.06 13.35
CA PHE A 169 18.20 0.73 13.13
C PHE A 169 19.25 -0.30 12.70
N ALA A 170 20.18 0.07 11.83
CA ALA A 170 21.26 -0.81 11.38
C ALA A 170 22.24 -1.16 12.52
N GLY A 171 22.50 -0.23 13.43
CA GLY A 171 23.44 -0.39 14.55
C GLY A 171 22.87 -1.12 15.77
N GLY A 172 21.57 -0.98 16.06
CA GLY A 172 20.98 -1.50 17.30
C GLY A 172 19.50 -1.91 17.17
N GLY A 173 19.01 -2.08 15.95
CA GLY A 173 17.64 -2.52 15.70
C GLY A 173 16.58 -1.52 16.15
N VAL A 174 15.38 -2.03 16.42
CA VAL A 174 14.24 -1.20 16.83
C VAL A 174 14.48 -0.48 18.15
N GLU A 175 15.24 -1.05 19.07
CA GLU A 175 15.54 -0.46 20.39
C GLU A 175 16.33 0.83 20.26
N SER A 176 17.20 0.93 19.25
CA SER A 176 17.98 2.16 18.99
C SER A 176 17.21 3.17 18.12
N ALA A 177 16.36 2.71 17.24
CA ALA A 177 15.65 3.56 16.28
C ALA A 177 14.35 4.15 16.86
N ALA A 178 13.56 3.38 17.61
CA ALA A 178 12.27 3.82 18.12
C ALA A 178 12.32 5.10 18.98
N PRO A 179 13.32 5.31 19.86
CA PRO A 179 13.41 6.55 20.65
C PRO A 179 13.60 7.83 19.81
N LEU A 180 14.04 7.71 18.54
CA LEU A 180 14.18 8.85 17.63
C LEU A 180 12.86 9.29 17.01
N VAL A 181 11.85 8.44 17.02
CA VAL A 181 10.53 8.74 16.45
C VAL A 181 9.72 9.52 17.49
N GLY A 182 9.62 10.84 17.32
CA GLY A 182 8.83 11.70 18.19
C GLY A 182 7.32 11.50 18.05
N ASP A 183 6.57 12.05 18.99
CA ASP A 183 5.10 11.95 19.00
C ASP A 183 4.45 12.54 17.74
N GLU A 184 5.02 13.64 17.23
CA GLU A 184 4.57 14.27 15.98
C GLU A 184 4.68 13.34 14.78
N VAL A 185 5.68 12.47 14.73
CA VAL A 185 5.84 11.48 13.66
C VAL A 185 4.83 10.33 13.82
N VAL A 186 4.58 9.91 15.07
CA VAL A 186 3.55 8.91 15.39
C VAL A 186 2.18 9.41 14.95
N ASP A 187 1.82 10.64 15.32
CA ASP A 187 0.55 11.26 14.94
C ASP A 187 0.43 11.48 13.43
N LEU A 188 1.54 11.77 12.77
CA LEU A 188 1.56 11.97 11.32
C LEU A 188 1.26 10.68 10.55
N LEU A 189 1.76 9.52 11.01
CA LEU A 189 1.87 8.29 10.22
C LEU A 189 1.00 7.13 10.71
N SER A 190 0.29 7.28 11.82
CA SER A 190 -0.54 6.21 12.39
C SER A 190 -1.86 6.72 12.96
N ALA A 191 -2.75 5.80 13.27
CA ALA A 191 -3.92 5.98 14.10
C ALA A 191 -3.67 5.22 15.42
N SER A 192 -3.12 5.90 16.43
CA SER A 192 -2.66 5.29 17.67
C SER A 192 -3.06 6.10 18.90
N GLY A 193 -3.19 5.44 20.04
CA GLY A 193 -3.62 6.04 21.29
C GLY A 193 -4.85 5.34 21.86
N SER A 194 -5.84 6.10 22.33
CA SER A 194 -7.14 5.56 22.68
C SER A 194 -7.94 5.08 21.46
N VAL A 195 -9.02 4.37 21.67
CA VAL A 195 -9.95 3.98 20.59
C VAL A 195 -10.53 5.23 19.90
N GLU A 196 -10.84 6.26 20.68
CA GLU A 196 -11.37 7.54 20.19
C GLU A 196 -10.34 8.27 19.31
N ASP A 197 -9.06 8.31 19.71
CA ASP A 197 -7.98 8.88 18.91
C ASP A 197 -7.84 8.15 17.57
N CYS A 198 -7.87 6.82 17.61
CA CYS A 198 -7.81 6.00 16.41
C CYS A 198 -9.00 6.26 15.46
N ARG A 199 -10.21 6.35 15.99
CA ARG A 199 -11.42 6.67 15.20
C ARG A 199 -11.33 8.04 14.55
N ALA A 200 -10.92 9.06 15.31
CA ALA A 200 -10.74 10.41 14.81
C ALA A 200 -9.73 10.43 13.65
N ARG A 201 -8.60 9.77 13.82
CA ARG A 201 -7.56 9.69 12.79
C ARG A 201 -8.01 8.93 11.54
N LEU A 202 -8.72 7.82 11.70
CA LEU A 202 -9.31 7.08 10.56
C LEU A 202 -10.32 7.94 9.79
N GLN A 203 -11.09 8.77 10.49
CA GLN A 203 -12.02 9.70 9.85
C GLN A 203 -11.29 10.76 9.01
N GLU A 204 -10.12 11.25 9.45
CA GLU A 204 -9.29 12.15 8.64
C GLU A 204 -8.82 11.51 7.34
N TYR A 205 -8.39 10.23 7.38
CA TYR A 205 -8.03 9.47 6.18
C TYR A 205 -9.23 9.30 5.23
N ARG A 206 -10.42 9.00 5.77
CA ARG A 206 -11.65 8.91 4.97
C ARG A 206 -12.00 10.25 4.31
N GLN A 207 -11.93 11.35 5.06
CA GLN A 207 -12.16 12.70 4.52
C GLN A 207 -11.14 13.10 3.45
N ALA A 208 -9.91 12.61 3.54
CA ALA A 208 -8.88 12.80 2.53
C ALA A 208 -9.14 12.01 1.23
N GLY A 209 -9.98 10.97 1.30
CA GLY A 209 -10.39 10.19 0.15
C GLY A 209 -10.11 8.69 0.23
N VAL A 210 -9.72 8.15 1.37
CA VAL A 210 -9.63 6.69 1.55
C VAL A 210 -11.04 6.12 1.65
N GLU A 211 -11.45 5.37 0.65
CA GLU A 211 -12.77 4.73 0.58
C GLU A 211 -12.75 3.36 1.25
N LEU A 212 -11.64 2.63 1.09
CA LEU A 212 -11.42 1.31 1.69
C LEU A 212 -10.21 1.34 2.65
N PRO A 213 -10.37 1.71 3.94
CA PRO A 213 -9.31 1.60 4.92
C PRO A 213 -9.03 0.14 5.26
N ILE A 214 -7.78 -0.29 5.12
CA ILE A 214 -7.29 -1.61 5.52
C ILE A 214 -6.52 -1.41 6.82
N LEU A 215 -7.08 -1.84 7.92
CA LEU A 215 -6.48 -1.63 9.24
C LEU A 215 -5.34 -2.61 9.45
N ALA A 216 -4.15 -2.09 9.74
CA ALA A 216 -2.95 -2.85 10.05
C ALA A 216 -2.64 -2.72 11.56
N PRO A 217 -3.22 -3.59 12.42
CA PRO A 217 -3.00 -3.54 13.85
C PRO A 217 -1.55 -3.91 14.17
N VAL A 218 -0.91 -3.11 15.04
CA VAL A 218 0.41 -3.42 15.57
C VAL A 218 0.30 -4.36 16.78
N GLU A 219 1.43 -4.77 17.33
CA GLU A 219 1.50 -5.71 18.44
C GLU A 219 0.55 -5.33 19.58
N GLY A 220 -0.28 -6.29 20.02
CA GLY A 220 -1.25 -6.12 21.09
C GLY A 220 -2.55 -5.39 20.74
N ALA A 221 -2.67 -4.83 19.52
CA ALA A 221 -3.81 -4.00 19.14
C ALA A 221 -4.96 -4.76 18.43
N LEU A 222 -4.79 -6.04 18.10
CA LEU A 222 -5.71 -6.77 17.22
C LEU A 222 -7.15 -6.85 17.78
N GLU A 223 -7.32 -7.26 19.04
CA GLU A 223 -8.65 -7.43 19.66
C GLU A 223 -9.41 -6.11 19.75
N LEU A 224 -8.75 -5.04 20.21
CA LEU A 224 -9.36 -3.72 20.29
C LEU A 224 -9.67 -3.16 18.90
N THR A 225 -8.85 -3.46 17.88
CA THR A 225 -9.11 -3.07 16.50
C THR A 225 -10.39 -3.73 16.00
N ILE A 226 -10.50 -5.05 16.09
CA ILE A 226 -11.68 -5.79 15.61
C ILE A 226 -12.94 -5.35 16.37
N GLY A 227 -12.86 -5.24 17.69
CA GLY A 227 -14.02 -4.92 18.52
C GLY A 227 -14.51 -3.48 18.44
N ASN A 228 -13.68 -2.53 17.97
CA ASN A 228 -14.01 -1.10 18.08
C ASN A 228 -13.81 -0.28 16.80
N LEU A 229 -13.03 -0.76 15.84
CA LEU A 229 -12.67 0.03 14.64
C LEU A 229 -13.20 -0.58 13.33
N CYS A 230 -13.63 -1.85 13.33
CA CYS A 230 -14.20 -2.54 12.18
C CYS A 230 -15.71 -2.36 12.05
#